data_782ea143041faabef76f7e671aff86bd
#
_entry.id   782ea143041faabef76f7e671aff86bd
#
_cell.length_a   1.000
_cell.length_b   1.000
_cell.length_c   1.000
_cell.angle_alpha   90.00
_cell.angle_beta   90.00
_cell.angle_gamma   90.00
#
_symmetry.space_group_name_H-M   'P 1'
#
loop_
_entity.id
_entity.type
_entity.pdbx_description
1 polymer ?
#
loop_
_entity_poly.entity_id
_entity_poly.type
_entity_poly.pdbx_seq_one_letter_code
_entity_poly.pdbx_strand_id
1 'polypeptide(L)'
;MAAPAMFVGFDVIPQAAEEINVPYKKIGKIMLLSIFLAVAWYLLIIFAVCYIMPQSAIAQEMSSQNGLVSAKAIEIAFRSPLMGKVLIIGGLCGIITSWNSFLMGGSRALYSMGESLMIPKMFGKLGKHKTPEAAIILCGIACVVAPFFGRGVLVWLVDAAS
;
A
#
# COMPACT_ATOMS: atom_id res chain seq x y z
N MET A 1 -13.76 -7.04 -5.70
CA MET A 1 -13.00 -7.96 -4.82
C MET A 1 -11.68 -7.32 -4.43
N ALA A 2 -11.66 -6.53 -3.33
CA ALA A 2 -10.47 -5.75 -2.94
C ALA A 2 -9.66 -6.37 -1.78
N ALA A 3 -10.08 -7.52 -1.25
CA ALA A 3 -9.44 -8.12 -0.09
C ALA A 3 -7.96 -8.51 -0.32
N PRO A 4 -7.56 -9.14 -1.45
CA PRO A 4 -6.15 -9.45 -1.69
C PRO A 4 -5.26 -8.20 -1.78
N ALA A 5 -5.76 -7.11 -2.38
CA ALA A 5 -5.03 -5.87 -2.53
C ALA A 5 -4.70 -5.18 -1.18
N MET A 6 -5.47 -5.47 -0.12
CA MET A 6 -5.19 -4.93 1.22
C MET A 6 -3.99 -5.58 1.91
N PHE A 7 -3.53 -6.73 1.42
CA PHE A 7 -2.36 -7.44 1.93
C PHE A 7 -1.12 -7.23 1.06
N VAL A 8 -1.21 -6.47 -0.02
CA VAL A 8 -0.06 -6.12 -0.87
C VAL A 8 0.93 -5.29 -0.06
N GLY A 9 2.21 -5.59 -0.22
CA GLY A 9 3.30 -4.87 0.44
C GLY A 9 4.26 -5.75 1.25
N PHE A 10 3.86 -6.95 1.66
CA PHE A 10 4.78 -7.89 2.30
C PHE A 10 5.88 -8.39 1.35
N ASP A 11 5.60 -8.39 0.06
CA ASP A 11 6.51 -8.75 -1.04
C ASP A 11 7.64 -7.73 -1.24
N VAL A 12 7.52 -6.51 -0.74
CA VAL A 12 8.60 -5.52 -0.73
C VAL A 12 9.75 -5.93 0.20
N ILE A 13 9.47 -6.72 1.25
CA ILE A 13 10.49 -7.18 2.20
C ILE A 13 11.59 -8.02 1.52
N PRO A 14 11.29 -9.07 0.73
CA PRO A 14 12.33 -9.81 0.01
C PRO A 14 13.01 -8.99 -1.08
N GLN A 15 12.31 -8.04 -1.71
CA GLN A 15 12.91 -7.14 -2.71
C GLN A 15 13.94 -6.18 -2.10
N ALA A 16 13.77 -5.82 -0.83
CA ALA A 16 14.72 -5.02 -0.06
C ALA A 16 15.77 -5.88 0.68
N ALA A 17 15.74 -7.20 0.54
CA ALA A 17 16.55 -8.12 1.33
C ALA A 17 18.07 -7.91 1.17
N GLU A 18 18.52 -7.45 0.01
CA GLU A 18 19.95 -7.17 -0.27
C GLU A 18 20.48 -5.95 0.49
N GLU A 19 19.60 -5.03 0.90
CA GLU A 19 19.97 -3.81 1.64
C GLU A 19 19.79 -3.97 3.14
N ILE A 20 19.06 -5.01 3.57
CA ILE A 20 18.78 -5.26 4.98
C ILE A 20 19.91 -6.13 5.55
N ASN A 21 20.59 -5.62 6.57
CA ASN A 21 21.65 -6.37 7.26
C ASN A 21 21.05 -7.43 8.20
N VAL A 22 20.25 -8.35 7.66
CA VAL A 22 19.58 -9.43 8.37
C VAL A 22 19.88 -10.77 7.67
N PRO A 23 20.20 -11.84 8.41
CA PRO A 23 20.41 -13.16 7.82
C PRO A 23 19.18 -13.63 7.04
N TYR A 24 19.35 -14.09 5.81
CA TYR A 24 18.26 -14.54 4.89
C TYR A 24 17.29 -15.53 5.57
N LYS A 25 17.79 -16.38 6.46
CA LYS A 25 16.97 -17.34 7.22
C LYS A 25 15.93 -16.66 8.13
N LYS A 26 16.12 -15.40 8.51
CA LYS A 26 15.17 -14.65 9.35
C LYS A 26 14.13 -13.90 8.54
N ILE A 27 14.36 -13.65 7.24
CA ILE A 27 13.45 -12.88 6.39
C ILE A 27 12.07 -13.52 6.35
N GLY A 28 11.97 -14.84 6.14
CA GLY A 28 10.69 -15.55 6.14
C GLY A 28 9.91 -15.42 7.46
N LYS A 29 10.61 -15.43 8.60
CA LYS A 29 9.97 -15.23 9.90
C LYS A 29 9.46 -13.80 10.09
N ILE A 30 10.21 -12.81 9.60
CA ILE A 30 9.81 -11.39 9.63
C ILE A 30 8.59 -11.17 8.75
N MET A 31 8.54 -11.78 7.55
CA MET A 31 7.38 -11.71 6.68
C MET A 31 6.13 -12.30 7.34
N LEU A 32 6.22 -13.50 7.91
CA LEU A 32 5.10 -14.12 8.61
C LEU A 32 4.64 -13.27 9.80
N LEU A 33 5.57 -12.72 10.57
CA LEU A 33 5.24 -11.86 11.70
C LEU A 33 4.55 -10.58 11.25
N SER A 34 5.01 -9.95 10.15
CA SER A 34 4.38 -8.74 9.62
C SER A 34 2.96 -9.00 9.11
N ILE A 35 2.72 -10.14 8.44
CA ILE A 35 1.38 -10.53 8.01
C ILE A 35 0.46 -10.75 9.23
N PHE A 36 0.95 -11.46 10.24
CA PHE A 36 0.17 -11.72 11.47
C PHE A 36 -0.21 -10.43 12.19
N LEU A 37 0.74 -9.49 12.31
CA LEU A 37 0.50 -8.17 12.90
C LEU A 37 -0.50 -7.36 12.09
N ALA A 38 -0.40 -7.39 10.75
CA ALA A 38 -1.35 -6.71 9.87
C ALA A 38 -2.78 -7.27 10.02
N VAL A 39 -2.91 -8.61 10.01
CA VAL A 39 -4.22 -9.26 10.21
C VAL A 39 -4.81 -8.90 11.58
N ALA A 40 -4.00 -8.99 12.64
CA ALA A 40 -4.44 -8.63 13.99
C ALA A 40 -4.90 -7.17 14.07
N TRP A 41 -4.18 -6.25 13.42
CA TRP A 41 -4.52 -4.85 13.35
C TRP A 41 -5.83 -4.60 12.61
N TYR A 42 -6.04 -5.24 11.45
CA TYR A 42 -7.30 -5.13 10.70
C TYR A 42 -8.49 -5.67 11.49
N LEU A 43 -8.33 -6.83 12.13
CA LEU A 43 -9.38 -7.40 12.98
C LEU A 43 -9.74 -6.47 14.13
N LEU A 44 -8.74 -5.85 14.78
CA LEU A 44 -8.96 -4.90 15.86
C LEU A 44 -9.75 -3.68 15.38
N ILE A 45 -9.40 -3.11 14.22
CA ILE A 45 -10.12 -1.97 13.64
C ILE A 45 -11.56 -2.36 13.30
N ILE A 46 -11.77 -3.51 12.65
CA ILE A 46 -13.12 -3.99 12.29
C ILE A 46 -13.96 -4.17 13.55
N PHE A 47 -13.39 -4.80 14.58
CA PHE A 47 -14.08 -5.02 15.84
C PHE A 47 -14.46 -3.69 16.52
N ALA A 48 -13.53 -2.73 16.55
CA ALA A 48 -13.78 -1.40 17.12
C ALA A 48 -14.89 -0.66 16.37
N VAL A 49 -14.87 -0.67 15.03
CA VAL A 49 -15.90 -0.03 14.20
C VAL A 49 -17.28 -0.68 14.44
N CYS A 50 -17.34 -2.00 14.41
CA CYS A 50 -18.59 -2.74 14.63
C CYS A 50 -19.17 -2.55 16.05
N TYR A 51 -18.30 -2.31 17.04
CA TYR A 51 -18.71 -2.03 18.41
C TYR A 51 -19.31 -0.63 18.56
N ILE A 52 -18.76 0.35 17.84
CA ILE A 52 -19.15 1.78 17.96
C ILE A 52 -20.36 2.10 17.08
N MET A 53 -20.46 1.51 15.89
CA MET A 53 -21.47 1.85 14.89
C MET A 53 -22.43 0.67 14.64
N PRO A 54 -23.76 0.92 14.60
CA PRO A 54 -24.73 -0.11 14.19
C PRO A 54 -24.55 -0.42 12.71
N GLN A 55 -24.88 -1.65 12.33
CA GLN A 55 -24.68 -2.18 10.98
C GLN A 55 -25.37 -1.35 9.88
N SER A 56 -26.53 -0.77 10.20
CA SER A 56 -27.26 0.13 9.29
C SER A 56 -26.48 1.41 8.98
N ALA A 57 -25.82 2.00 9.98
CA ALA A 57 -25.00 3.20 9.80
C ALA A 57 -23.74 2.90 9.01
N ILE A 58 -23.11 1.74 9.22
CA ILE A 58 -21.94 1.30 8.43
C ILE A 58 -22.33 1.15 6.95
N ALA A 59 -23.47 0.49 6.66
CA ALA A 59 -23.94 0.31 5.30
C ALA A 59 -24.27 1.64 4.61
N GLN A 60 -24.83 2.58 5.33
CA GLN A 60 -25.15 3.92 4.84
C GLN A 60 -23.88 4.73 4.51
N GLU A 61 -22.87 4.70 5.38
CA GLU A 61 -21.57 5.35 5.11
C GLU A 61 -20.84 4.68 3.94
N MET A 62 -20.87 3.37 3.81
CA MET A 62 -20.25 2.66 2.68
C MET A 62 -20.92 2.97 1.34
N SER A 63 -22.20 3.28 1.31
CA SER A 63 -22.93 3.66 0.09
C SER A 63 -22.75 5.13 -0.29
N SER A 64 -22.26 5.97 0.61
CA SER A 64 -21.95 7.36 0.31
C SER A 64 -20.64 7.46 -0.49
N GLN A 65 -20.60 8.34 -1.50
CA GLN A 65 -19.43 8.48 -2.41
C GLN A 65 -18.13 8.87 -1.67
N ASN A 66 -18.23 9.50 -0.51
CA ASN A 66 -17.10 9.98 0.30
C ASN A 66 -17.09 9.37 1.71
N GLY A 67 -17.85 8.30 1.95
CA GLY A 67 -17.98 7.69 3.27
C GLY A 67 -16.67 7.03 3.73
N LEU A 68 -16.11 7.57 4.82
CA LEU A 68 -14.96 7.02 5.50
C LEU A 68 -15.41 6.43 6.83
N VAL A 69 -15.84 5.18 6.82
CA VAL A 69 -16.42 4.48 7.98
C VAL A 69 -15.55 4.60 9.23
N SER A 70 -14.22 4.42 9.09
CA SER A 70 -13.29 4.53 10.22
C SER A 70 -13.22 5.94 10.81
N ALA A 71 -13.26 6.97 9.96
CA ALA A 71 -13.26 8.37 10.42
C ALA A 71 -14.57 8.70 11.16
N LYS A 72 -15.70 8.20 10.64
CA LYS A 72 -16.99 8.39 11.28
C LYS A 72 -17.09 7.65 12.61
N ALA A 73 -16.56 6.44 12.70
CA ALA A 73 -16.51 5.69 13.95
C ALA A 73 -15.73 6.44 15.04
N ILE A 74 -14.58 7.03 14.68
CA ILE A 74 -13.79 7.83 15.63
C ILE A 74 -14.50 9.12 16.03
N GLU A 75 -15.16 9.82 15.12
CA GLU A 75 -15.99 10.99 15.45
C GLU A 75 -17.05 10.66 16.51
N ILE A 76 -17.73 9.52 16.35
CA ILE A 76 -18.74 9.06 17.30
C ILE A 76 -18.11 8.68 18.64
N ALA A 77 -17.00 7.92 18.63
CA ALA A 77 -16.34 7.46 19.83
C ALA A 77 -15.85 8.62 20.71
N PHE A 78 -15.24 9.63 20.10
CA PHE A 78 -14.68 10.78 20.81
C PHE A 78 -15.65 11.96 20.91
N ARG A 79 -16.85 11.84 20.33
CA ARG A 79 -17.87 12.91 20.25
C ARG A 79 -17.30 14.24 19.73
N SER A 80 -16.34 14.15 18.82
CA SER A 80 -15.64 15.31 18.27
C SER A 80 -15.33 15.12 16.78
N PRO A 81 -15.79 16.02 15.90
CA PRO A 81 -15.49 15.97 14.47
C PRO A 81 -14.01 16.23 14.18
N LEU A 82 -13.28 16.82 15.15
CA LEU A 82 -11.84 17.05 15.02
C LEU A 82 -11.06 15.73 14.93
N MET A 83 -11.48 14.69 15.66
CA MET A 83 -10.80 13.41 15.69
C MET A 83 -10.89 12.66 14.35
N GLY A 84 -12.01 12.79 13.63
CA GLY A 84 -12.14 12.28 12.27
C GLY A 84 -11.13 12.95 11.32
N LYS A 85 -10.95 14.27 11.42
CA LYS A 85 -9.96 15.01 10.61
C LYS A 85 -8.53 14.59 10.94
N VAL A 86 -8.19 14.39 12.20
CA VAL A 86 -6.87 13.90 12.63
C VAL A 86 -6.59 12.51 12.05
N LEU A 87 -7.57 11.61 12.06
CA LEU A 87 -7.44 10.30 11.43
C LEU A 87 -7.18 10.41 9.93
N ILE A 88 -7.90 11.29 9.22
CA ILE A 88 -7.72 11.49 7.78
C ILE A 88 -6.31 11.99 7.49
N ILE A 89 -5.80 12.96 8.26
CA ILE A 89 -4.42 13.46 8.11
C ILE A 89 -3.41 12.33 8.35
N GLY A 90 -3.59 11.54 9.40
CA GLY A 90 -2.75 10.37 9.68
C GLY A 90 -2.80 9.34 8.54
N GLY A 91 -3.98 9.10 7.99
CA GLY A 91 -4.17 8.23 6.82
C GLY A 91 -3.43 8.74 5.57
N LEU A 92 -3.49 10.06 5.30
CA LEU A 92 -2.73 10.67 4.20
C LEU A 92 -1.22 10.49 4.38
N CYS A 93 -0.68 10.70 5.56
CA CYS A 93 0.72 10.44 5.87
C CYS A 93 1.08 8.97 5.64
N GLY A 94 0.20 8.04 6.04
CA GLY A 94 0.36 6.60 5.80
C GLY A 94 0.39 6.25 4.31
N ILE A 95 -0.49 6.87 3.49
CA ILE A 95 -0.52 6.68 2.04
C ILE A 95 0.80 7.13 1.40
N ILE A 96 1.33 8.30 1.79
CA ILE A 96 2.61 8.82 1.27
C ILE A 96 3.75 7.85 1.58
N THR A 97 3.80 7.32 2.81
CA THR A 97 4.83 6.36 3.23
C THR A 97 4.71 5.05 2.44
N SER A 98 3.50 4.52 2.28
CA SER A 98 3.23 3.30 1.50
C SER A 98 3.61 3.47 0.04
N TRP A 99 3.30 4.62 -0.55
CA TRP A 99 3.65 4.93 -1.93
C TRP A 99 5.17 4.89 -2.16
N ASN A 100 5.95 5.46 -1.23
CA ASN A 100 7.41 5.38 -1.30
C ASN A 100 7.91 3.93 -1.30
N SER A 101 7.33 3.06 -0.46
CA SER A 101 7.68 1.64 -0.40
C SER A 101 7.36 0.91 -1.71
N PHE A 102 6.18 1.15 -2.30
CA PHE A 102 5.81 0.55 -3.59
C PHE A 102 6.69 1.04 -4.75
N LEU A 103 7.06 2.32 -4.77
CA LEU A 103 7.98 2.85 -5.77
C LEU A 103 9.35 2.18 -5.68
N MET A 104 9.83 1.96 -4.46
CA MET A 104 11.08 1.26 -4.20
C MET A 104 11.02 -0.20 -4.67
N GLY A 105 9.98 -0.95 -4.31
CA GLY A 105 9.78 -2.33 -4.73
C GLY A 105 9.63 -2.47 -6.25
N GLY A 106 8.77 -1.67 -6.86
CA GLY A 106 8.53 -1.69 -8.31
C GLY A 106 9.78 -1.33 -9.12
N SER A 107 10.55 -0.34 -8.69
CA SER A 107 11.79 0.04 -9.39
C SER A 107 12.86 -1.06 -9.32
N ARG A 108 12.93 -1.81 -8.22
CA ARG A 108 13.86 -2.95 -8.08
C ARG A 108 13.44 -4.15 -8.90
N ALA A 109 12.14 -4.45 -8.96
CA ALA A 109 11.62 -5.49 -9.82
C ALA A 109 11.98 -5.20 -11.30
N LEU A 110 11.77 -3.97 -11.76
CA LEU A 110 12.18 -3.54 -13.11
C LEU A 110 13.70 -3.62 -13.31
N TYR A 111 14.48 -3.25 -12.32
CA TYR A 111 15.94 -3.37 -12.37
C TYR A 111 16.38 -4.83 -12.55
N SER A 112 15.86 -5.75 -11.76
CA SER A 112 16.14 -7.18 -11.83
C SER A 112 15.75 -7.78 -13.19
N MET A 113 14.60 -7.37 -13.75
CA MET A 113 14.19 -7.75 -15.11
C MET A 113 15.13 -7.18 -16.18
N GLY A 114 15.64 -5.96 -16.00
CA GLY A 114 16.61 -5.34 -16.90
C GLY A 114 17.97 -6.02 -16.85
N GLU A 115 18.42 -6.44 -15.68
CA GLU A 115 19.66 -7.20 -15.49
C GLU A 115 19.57 -8.60 -16.12
N SER A 116 18.40 -9.25 -15.99
CA SER A 116 18.10 -10.54 -16.62
C SER A 116 17.82 -10.46 -18.13
N LEU A 117 17.95 -9.27 -18.75
CA LEU A 117 17.72 -9.03 -20.19
C LEU A 117 16.26 -9.33 -20.65
N MET A 118 15.31 -9.40 -19.75
CA MET A 118 13.88 -9.56 -20.05
C MET A 118 13.28 -8.27 -20.61
N ILE A 119 13.84 -7.11 -20.22
CA ILE A 119 13.48 -5.77 -20.70
C ILE A 119 14.77 -5.03 -21.17
N PRO A 120 14.65 -3.89 -21.86
CA PRO A 120 15.82 -3.16 -22.36
C PRO A 120 16.88 -2.90 -21.28
N LYS A 121 18.16 -3.13 -21.62
CA LYS A 121 19.33 -3.01 -20.72
C LYS A 121 19.45 -1.66 -20.00
N MET A 122 18.77 -0.61 -20.45
CA MET A 122 18.79 0.69 -19.79
C MET A 122 18.20 0.63 -18.38
N PHE A 123 17.24 -0.27 -18.10
CA PHE A 123 16.64 -0.45 -16.79
C PHE A 123 17.50 -1.26 -15.82
N GLY A 124 18.43 -2.09 -16.34
CA GLY A 124 19.42 -2.84 -15.57
C GLY A 124 20.69 -2.03 -15.24
N LYS A 125 20.71 -0.71 -15.46
CA LYS A 125 21.84 0.14 -15.11
C LYS A 125 21.57 0.89 -13.81
N LEU A 126 22.58 0.89 -12.92
CA LEU A 126 22.56 1.70 -11.71
C LEU A 126 23.13 3.10 -12.01
N GLY A 127 22.49 4.13 -11.47
CA GLY A 127 22.99 5.50 -11.50
C GLY A 127 24.17 5.73 -10.56
N LYS A 128 24.61 6.99 -10.45
CA LYS A 128 25.75 7.39 -9.62
C LYS A 128 25.60 7.01 -8.14
N HIS A 129 24.38 6.96 -7.65
CA HIS A 129 24.04 6.63 -6.24
C HIS A 129 23.69 5.16 -6.03
N LYS A 130 24.05 4.26 -6.98
CA LYS A 130 23.68 2.84 -6.97
C LYS A 130 22.16 2.60 -6.93
N THR A 131 21.39 3.52 -7.48
CA THR A 131 19.93 3.44 -7.59
C THR A 131 19.53 3.22 -9.05
N PRO A 132 18.47 2.47 -9.33
CA PRO A 132 17.98 2.24 -10.69
C PRO A 132 17.15 3.43 -11.20
N GLU A 133 17.84 4.54 -11.53
CA GLU A 133 17.21 5.81 -11.88
C GLU A 133 16.18 5.69 -13.02
N ALA A 134 16.52 4.94 -14.08
CA ALA A 134 15.60 4.74 -15.21
C ALA A 134 14.31 4.01 -14.80
N ALA A 135 14.40 3.01 -13.92
CA ALA A 135 13.25 2.28 -13.42
C ALA A 135 12.38 3.16 -12.50
N ILE A 136 13.01 3.96 -11.64
CA ILE A 136 12.29 4.90 -10.75
C ILE A 136 11.53 5.95 -11.57
N ILE A 137 12.16 6.51 -12.59
CA ILE A 137 11.51 7.51 -13.48
C ILE A 137 10.32 6.88 -14.20
N LEU A 138 10.47 5.65 -14.73
CA LEU A 138 9.38 4.97 -15.41
C LEU A 138 8.20 4.72 -14.46
N CYS A 139 8.46 4.18 -13.25
CA CYS A 139 7.43 4.00 -12.23
C CYS A 139 6.77 5.32 -11.84
N GLY A 140 7.55 6.38 -11.66
CA GLY A 140 7.04 7.70 -11.33
C GLY A 140 6.12 8.27 -12.40
N ILE A 141 6.51 8.17 -13.68
CA ILE A 141 5.66 8.58 -14.81
C ILE A 141 4.37 7.77 -14.84
N ALA A 142 4.46 6.44 -14.70
CA ALA A 142 3.28 5.57 -14.65
C ALA A 142 2.32 5.97 -13.52
N CYS A 143 2.85 6.27 -12.32
CA CYS A 143 2.04 6.71 -11.18
C CYS A 143 1.36 8.06 -11.41
N VAL A 144 2.01 9.00 -12.10
CA VAL A 144 1.42 10.32 -12.43
C VAL A 144 0.36 10.19 -13.52
N VAL A 145 0.57 9.31 -14.49
CA VAL A 145 -0.34 9.12 -15.64
C VAL A 145 -1.57 8.27 -15.28
N ALA A 146 -1.41 7.28 -14.39
CA ALA A 146 -2.47 6.35 -14.02
C ALA A 146 -3.80 7.03 -13.57
N PRO A 147 -3.82 8.09 -12.75
CA PRO A 147 -5.05 8.75 -12.33
C PRO A 147 -5.86 9.37 -13.48
N PHE A 148 -5.22 9.75 -14.59
CA PHE A 148 -5.89 10.34 -15.74
C PHE A 148 -6.76 9.34 -16.52
N PHE A 149 -6.52 8.04 -16.36
CA PHE A 149 -7.34 6.99 -16.96
C PHE A 149 -8.66 6.73 -16.21
N GLY A 150 -8.86 7.39 -15.09
CA GLY A 150 -10.07 7.27 -14.30
C GLY A 150 -10.10 6.03 -13.37
N ARG A 151 -11.07 6.05 -12.47
CA ARG A 151 -11.20 5.05 -11.39
C ARG A 151 -11.41 3.62 -11.91
N GLY A 152 -12.09 3.46 -13.03
CA GLY A 152 -12.40 2.13 -13.61
C GLY A 152 -11.14 1.37 -14.03
N VAL A 153 -10.21 2.05 -14.69
CA VAL A 153 -8.94 1.44 -15.13
C VAL A 153 -8.05 1.09 -13.94
N LEU A 154 -8.03 1.94 -12.91
CA LEU A 154 -7.26 1.66 -11.69
C LEU A 154 -7.77 0.42 -10.97
N VAL A 155 -9.10 0.26 -10.84
CA VAL A 155 -9.71 -0.93 -10.24
C VAL A 155 -9.38 -2.18 -11.05
N TRP A 156 -9.47 -2.08 -12.38
CA TRP A 156 -9.13 -3.21 -13.27
C TRP A 156 -7.65 -3.62 -13.17
N LEU A 157 -6.73 -2.65 -13.07
CA LEU A 157 -5.31 -2.92 -12.86
C LEU A 157 -5.03 -3.60 -11.52
N VAL A 158 -5.70 -3.18 -10.45
CA VAL A 158 -5.58 -3.80 -9.12
C VAL A 158 -6.13 -5.23 -9.14
N ASP A 159 -7.29 -5.46 -9.78
CA ASP A 159 -7.89 -6.79 -9.89
C ASP A 159 -7.03 -7.73 -10.79
N ALA A 160 -6.33 -7.18 -11.78
CA ALA A 160 -5.43 -7.97 -12.63
C ALA A 160 -4.09 -8.32 -11.94
N ALA A 161 -3.69 -7.54 -10.93
CA ALA A 161 -2.46 -7.74 -10.15
C ALA A 161 -2.66 -8.61 -8.91
N SER A 162 -3.89 -8.92 -8.53
CA SER A 162 -4.26 -9.76 -7.37
C SER A 162 -4.63 -11.17 -7.75
#